data_2ebfb6f4e943cfe71fb193c4e949ef60
#
_entry.id   2ebfb6f4e943cfe71fb193c4e949ef60
#
_cell.length_a   1.000
_cell.length_b   1.000
_cell.length_c   1.000
_cell.angle_alpha   90.00
_cell.angle_beta   90.00
_cell.angle_gamma   90.00
#
_symmetry.space_group_name_H-M   'P 1'
#
loop_
_entity.id
_entity.type
_entity.pdbx_description
1 polymer ?
#
loop_
_entity_poly.entity_id
_entity_poly.type
_entity_poly.pdbx_seq_one_letter_code
_entity_poly.pdbx_strand_id
1 'polypeptide(L)'
;MSNKFKRNFLHELNSRFGRTRKLSNSLSLFEVPDYNTRVYIRYSKVHGRSKSLYGLRSEDLKQLEGLNSFICFIWDTQTEPLFIPFSEFEDIFQELIPASDGQYKVLIFHQTDQHELYIANAGKFNVESYFGWKYLESRVNLTERTDIPDFTHSQVQTLIGSIGNIKGFDVWIPPIDRSRLDWNMTSEFKCIAELPSRYEKINGIIREIDVIWVKRGSSDLLAMFEVEHSTPIYSGLLRFNDLYLVEPHLKARFSIISNDLRKGLFLKQINRPTFQSSGLTQLCNFLEYKDVYSWFGRTKN
;
A
#
# COMPACT_ATOMS: atom_id res chain seq x y z
N MET A 1 19.09 15.92 -13.45
CA MET A 1 20.31 15.38 -12.81
C MET A 1 19.91 14.60 -11.55
N SER A 2 20.36 13.35 -11.41
CA SER A 2 20.09 12.57 -10.19
C SER A 2 20.90 13.19 -9.03
N ASN A 3 20.22 13.47 -7.93
CA ASN A 3 20.85 14.03 -6.74
C ASN A 3 21.92 13.08 -6.19
N LYS A 4 23.12 13.60 -5.85
CA LYS A 4 24.26 12.82 -5.34
C LYS A 4 23.88 12.00 -4.09
N PHE A 5 23.12 12.58 -3.18
CA PHE A 5 22.68 11.92 -1.94
C PHE A 5 21.77 10.72 -2.23
N LYS A 6 20.81 10.87 -3.15
CA LYS A 6 19.95 9.76 -3.56
C LYS A 6 20.71 8.63 -4.25
N ARG A 7 21.74 8.95 -5.05
CA ARG A 7 22.59 7.94 -5.69
C ARG A 7 23.41 7.16 -4.68
N ASN A 8 24.03 7.86 -3.72
CA ASN A 8 24.82 7.21 -2.65
C ASN A 8 23.93 6.30 -1.81
N PHE A 9 22.74 6.78 -1.43
CA PHE A 9 21.76 5.98 -0.72
C PHE A 9 21.36 4.71 -1.49
N LEU A 10 21.03 4.83 -2.77
CA LEU A 10 20.68 3.67 -3.61
C LEU A 10 21.84 2.70 -3.77
N HIS A 11 23.06 3.20 -3.87
CA HIS A 11 24.26 2.35 -3.90
C HIS A 11 24.39 1.54 -2.62
N GLU A 12 24.22 2.18 -1.47
CA GLU A 12 24.30 1.51 -0.18
C GLU A 12 23.13 0.55 0.06
N LEU A 13 21.90 0.91 -0.33
CA LEU A 13 20.74 0.03 -0.30
C LEU A 13 20.99 -1.24 -1.13
N ASN A 14 21.52 -1.07 -2.35
CA ASN A 14 21.86 -2.21 -3.22
C ASN A 14 22.98 -3.09 -2.65
N SER A 15 23.96 -2.49 -1.98
CA SER A 15 25.06 -3.24 -1.35
C SER A 15 24.59 -4.11 -0.18
N ARG A 16 23.56 -3.66 0.56
CA ARG A 16 23.04 -4.36 1.75
C ARG A 16 21.98 -5.40 1.43
N PHE A 17 21.09 -5.08 0.45
CA PHE A 17 19.86 -5.83 0.21
C PHE A 17 19.74 -6.39 -1.21
N GLY A 18 20.80 -6.37 -1.98
CA GLY A 18 20.75 -6.79 -3.37
C GLY A 18 20.18 -5.72 -4.31
N ARG A 19 20.11 -6.03 -5.59
CA ARG A 19 19.75 -5.07 -6.64
C ARG A 19 18.29 -4.63 -6.53
N THR A 20 18.07 -3.36 -6.23
CA THR A 20 16.73 -2.78 -6.22
C THR A 20 16.17 -2.58 -7.63
N ARG A 21 14.84 -2.68 -7.75
CA ARG A 21 14.09 -2.40 -8.97
C ARG A 21 13.26 -1.13 -8.80
N LYS A 22 13.52 -0.14 -9.65
CA LYS A 22 12.68 1.06 -9.68
C LYS A 22 11.32 0.72 -10.27
N LEU A 23 10.23 1.14 -9.63
CA LEU A 23 8.89 0.97 -10.17
C LEU A 23 8.64 1.96 -11.31
N SER A 24 8.01 1.49 -12.40
CA SER A 24 7.89 2.22 -13.68
C SER A 24 7.17 3.56 -13.53
N ASN A 25 6.20 3.64 -12.66
CA ASN A 25 5.30 4.79 -12.49
C ASN A 25 5.77 5.81 -11.46
N SER A 26 6.93 5.60 -10.83
CA SER A 26 7.48 6.52 -9.84
C SER A 26 8.94 6.84 -10.09
N LEU A 27 9.32 8.10 -9.84
CA LEU A 27 10.73 8.52 -9.84
C LEU A 27 11.45 8.19 -8.53
N SER A 28 10.71 7.76 -7.52
CA SER A 28 11.22 7.69 -6.15
C SER A 28 10.87 6.39 -5.42
N LEU A 29 10.12 5.49 -6.05
CA LEU A 29 9.69 4.24 -5.46
C LEU A 29 10.54 3.08 -5.99
N PHE A 30 11.09 2.29 -5.07
CA PHE A 30 11.97 1.17 -5.36
C PHE A 30 11.49 -0.08 -4.63
N GLU A 31 11.57 -1.20 -5.29
CA GLU A 31 11.36 -2.51 -4.72
C GLU A 31 12.70 -3.18 -4.41
N VAL A 32 12.78 -3.84 -3.27
CA VAL A 32 13.86 -4.74 -2.87
C VAL A 32 13.32 -6.17 -3.04
N PRO A 33 13.54 -6.82 -4.21
CA PRO A 33 12.78 -8.02 -4.58
C PRO A 33 12.96 -9.19 -3.63
N ASP A 34 14.20 -9.42 -3.18
CA ASP A 34 14.56 -10.57 -2.33
C ASP A 34 13.86 -10.51 -0.96
N TYR A 35 13.38 -9.33 -0.56
CA TYR A 35 12.74 -9.11 0.74
C TYR A 35 11.26 -8.68 0.63
N ASN A 36 10.70 -8.66 -0.58
CA ASN A 36 9.34 -8.17 -0.85
C ASN A 36 9.02 -6.83 -0.17
N THR A 37 10.01 -5.95 -0.16
CA THR A 37 9.97 -4.66 0.55
C THR A 37 9.97 -3.52 -0.46
N ARG A 38 9.21 -2.47 -0.20
CA ARG A 38 9.23 -1.23 -0.99
C ARG A 38 9.78 -0.07 -0.20
N VAL A 39 10.60 0.75 -0.84
CA VAL A 39 11.19 1.96 -0.26
C VAL A 39 10.87 3.17 -1.12
N TYR A 40 10.15 4.13 -0.54
CA TYR A 40 9.81 5.41 -1.16
C TYR A 40 10.82 6.47 -0.73
N ILE A 41 11.76 6.82 -1.62
CA ILE A 41 12.90 7.66 -1.30
C ILE A 41 12.58 9.13 -1.59
N ARG A 42 12.67 9.98 -0.58
CA ARG A 42 12.48 11.43 -0.70
C ARG A 42 13.70 12.17 -0.19
N TYR A 43 14.14 13.16 -0.97
CA TYR A 43 15.26 14.02 -0.62
C TYR A 43 14.79 15.46 -0.49
N SER A 44 15.31 16.15 0.52
CA SER A 44 15.18 17.60 0.70
C SER A 44 16.48 18.16 1.26
N LYS A 45 16.71 19.45 1.06
CA LYS A 45 17.73 20.20 1.80
C LYS A 45 17.21 20.58 3.18
N VAL A 46 18.13 20.80 4.11
CA VAL A 46 17.80 21.41 5.39
C VAL A 46 17.62 22.92 5.19
N HIS A 47 16.47 23.46 5.57
CA HIS A 47 16.13 24.86 5.49
C HIS A 47 16.19 25.50 6.89
N GLY A 48 16.83 26.69 7.01
CA GLY A 48 16.92 27.40 8.26
C GLY A 48 17.59 26.63 9.38
N ARG A 49 18.45 25.66 9.06
CA ARG A 49 19.18 24.78 9.98
C ARG A 49 18.31 23.87 10.87
N SER A 50 16.99 23.85 10.69
CA SER A 50 16.10 23.18 11.64
C SER A 50 15.02 22.30 11.03
N LYS A 51 14.80 22.32 9.70
CA LYS A 51 13.73 21.55 9.07
C LYS A 51 14.00 21.20 7.62
N SER A 52 13.45 20.07 7.19
CA SER A 52 13.39 19.65 5.78
C SER A 52 11.94 19.45 5.35
N LEU A 53 11.57 19.94 4.16
CA LEU A 53 10.21 19.86 3.61
C LEU A 53 10.16 18.80 2.51
N TYR A 54 9.14 17.93 2.56
CA TYR A 54 8.92 16.90 1.57
C TYR A 54 7.46 16.91 1.09
N GLY A 55 7.29 16.58 -0.20
CA GLY A 55 5.99 16.27 -0.76
C GLY A 55 5.89 14.76 -1.01
N LEU A 56 4.87 14.12 -0.47
CA LEU A 56 4.58 12.71 -0.69
C LEU A 56 3.40 12.59 -1.64
N ARG A 57 3.60 11.98 -2.81
CA ARG A 57 2.51 11.79 -3.78
C ARG A 57 1.53 10.73 -3.27
N SER A 58 0.25 11.04 -3.33
CA SER A 58 -0.80 10.09 -2.93
C SER A 58 -0.74 8.77 -3.72
N GLU A 59 -0.42 8.85 -5.02
CA GLU A 59 -0.29 7.69 -5.90
C GLU A 59 0.90 6.78 -5.49
N ASP A 60 2.03 7.38 -5.07
CA ASP A 60 3.19 6.61 -4.59
C ASP A 60 2.88 5.94 -3.23
N LEU A 61 2.16 6.64 -2.32
CA LEU A 61 1.78 6.07 -1.02
C LEU A 61 0.82 4.88 -1.18
N LYS A 62 -0.13 4.95 -2.10
CA LYS A 62 -1.01 3.82 -2.43
C LYS A 62 -0.25 2.56 -2.85
N GLN A 63 0.93 2.72 -3.47
CA GLN A 63 1.77 1.59 -3.84
C GLN A 63 2.50 0.94 -2.65
N LEU A 64 2.48 1.57 -1.48
CA LEU A 64 3.10 1.06 -0.25
C LEU A 64 2.14 0.22 0.61
N GLU A 65 0.84 0.42 0.42
CA GLU A 65 -0.20 -0.14 1.27
C GLU A 65 -0.25 -1.66 1.23
N GLY A 66 -0.42 -2.27 2.40
CA GLY A 66 -0.47 -3.72 2.57
C GLY A 66 0.89 -4.44 2.50
N LEU A 67 1.93 -3.78 2.03
CA LEU A 67 3.28 -4.32 1.89
C LEU A 67 4.17 -3.97 3.09
N ASN A 68 5.26 -4.73 3.23
CA ASN A 68 6.37 -4.28 4.08
C ASN A 68 7.07 -3.10 3.37
N SER A 69 6.76 -1.89 3.78
CA SER A 69 7.15 -0.72 3.04
C SER A 69 7.56 0.45 3.93
N PHE A 70 8.46 1.28 3.40
CA PHE A 70 9.06 2.38 4.14
C PHE A 70 9.07 3.66 3.30
N ILE A 71 8.81 4.81 3.96
CA ILE A 71 9.15 6.11 3.43
C ILE A 71 10.55 6.46 3.95
N CYS A 72 11.50 6.61 3.04
CA CYS A 72 12.87 6.98 3.39
C CYS A 72 13.09 8.48 3.16
N PHE A 73 13.35 9.21 4.22
CA PHE A 73 13.70 10.63 4.17
C PHE A 73 15.22 10.82 4.23
N ILE A 74 15.73 11.54 3.25
CA ILE A 74 17.15 11.86 3.11
C ILE A 74 17.33 13.39 3.05
N TRP A 75 18.36 13.89 3.69
CA TRP A 75 18.78 15.30 3.61
C TRP A 75 20.30 15.46 3.54
N ASP A 76 20.78 16.67 3.28
CA ASP A 76 22.18 16.94 2.92
C ASP A 76 23.21 16.79 4.06
N THR A 77 22.79 16.86 5.31
CA THR A 77 23.67 16.74 6.48
C THR A 77 23.47 15.47 7.30
N GLN A 78 22.69 14.53 6.75
CA GLN A 78 22.30 13.31 7.44
C GLN A 78 23.44 12.30 7.53
N THR A 79 23.63 11.71 8.71
CA THR A 79 24.59 10.61 8.93
C THR A 79 23.98 9.24 8.69
N GLU A 80 22.73 9.04 9.11
CA GLU A 80 21.98 7.80 8.98
C GLU A 80 20.62 8.06 8.32
N PRO A 81 20.15 7.23 7.39
CA PRO A 81 18.85 7.42 6.76
C PRO A 81 17.69 7.19 7.74
N LEU A 82 16.60 7.93 7.55
CA LEU A 82 15.37 7.78 8.32
C LEU A 82 14.37 6.91 7.55
N PHE A 83 13.98 5.77 8.10
CA PHE A 83 13.05 4.81 7.50
C PHE A 83 11.73 4.76 8.26
N ILE A 84 10.75 5.52 7.84
CA ILE A 84 9.40 5.49 8.43
C ILE A 84 8.64 4.28 7.90
N PRO A 85 8.23 3.32 8.75
CA PRO A 85 7.38 2.20 8.32
C PRO A 85 6.00 2.74 7.90
N PHE A 86 5.64 2.54 6.65
CA PHE A 86 4.39 3.11 6.13
C PHE A 86 3.16 2.58 6.88
N SER A 87 3.19 1.32 7.31
CA SER A 87 2.09 0.69 8.05
C SER A 87 1.71 1.41 9.36
N GLU A 88 2.63 2.15 9.99
CA GLU A 88 2.35 2.90 11.22
C GLU A 88 1.68 4.27 10.92
N PHE A 89 1.74 4.72 9.68
CA PHE A 89 1.20 6.02 9.24
C PHE A 89 0.11 5.87 8.15
N GLU A 90 -0.19 4.66 7.74
CA GLU A 90 -1.14 4.36 6.66
C GLU A 90 -2.51 4.98 6.93
N ASP A 91 -3.05 4.78 8.12
CA ASP A 91 -4.38 5.28 8.50
C ASP A 91 -4.42 6.82 8.53
N ILE A 92 -3.33 7.45 8.97
CA ILE A 92 -3.20 8.92 8.96
C ILE A 92 -3.32 9.44 7.52
N PHE A 93 -2.57 8.88 6.57
CA PHE A 93 -2.64 9.32 5.17
C PHE A 93 -3.96 8.97 4.47
N GLN A 94 -4.69 7.95 4.94
CA GLN A 94 -6.02 7.60 4.43
C GLN A 94 -7.09 8.63 4.82
N GLU A 95 -6.99 9.22 6.01
CA GLU A 95 -7.92 10.24 6.50
C GLU A 95 -7.63 11.64 5.94
N LEU A 96 -6.40 11.89 5.48
CA LEU A 96 -5.98 13.20 4.99
C LEU A 96 -6.35 13.43 3.52
N ILE A 97 -6.61 14.68 3.20
CA ILE A 97 -6.78 15.14 1.82
C ILE A 97 -5.43 15.72 1.34
N PRO A 98 -4.86 15.23 0.23
CA PRO A 98 -3.65 15.79 -0.33
C PRO A 98 -3.89 17.24 -0.79
N ALA A 99 -2.82 18.03 -0.85
CA ALA A 99 -2.86 19.39 -1.40
C ALA A 99 -3.29 19.37 -2.90
N SER A 100 -3.58 20.52 -3.47
CA SER A 100 -4.04 20.67 -4.87
C SER A 100 -3.09 20.07 -5.91
N ASP A 101 -1.80 19.92 -5.57
CA ASP A 101 -0.78 19.28 -6.39
C ASP A 101 -0.70 17.73 -6.21
N GLY A 102 -1.67 17.13 -5.52
CA GLY A 102 -1.75 15.70 -5.27
C GLY A 102 -0.72 15.18 -4.25
N GLN A 103 -0.09 16.06 -3.46
CA GLN A 103 0.92 15.68 -2.51
C GLN A 103 0.51 15.98 -1.06
N TYR A 104 0.87 15.10 -0.15
CA TYR A 104 0.87 15.40 1.28
C TYR A 104 2.15 16.16 1.63
N LYS A 105 2.03 17.28 2.35
CA LYS A 105 3.18 18.08 2.79
C LYS A 105 3.60 17.64 4.17
N VAL A 106 4.86 17.20 4.28
CA VAL A 106 5.45 16.75 5.54
C VAL A 106 6.75 17.47 5.80
N LEU A 107 7.09 17.65 7.08
CA LEU A 107 8.32 18.27 7.53
C LEU A 107 9.04 17.31 8.48
N ILE A 108 10.36 17.25 8.37
CA ILE A 108 11.20 16.71 9.44
C ILE A 108 11.80 17.90 10.17
N PHE A 109 11.50 18.02 11.46
CA PHE A 109 12.16 18.98 12.34
C PHE A 109 13.42 18.34 12.91
N HIS A 110 14.54 19.05 12.76
CA HIS A 110 15.86 18.67 13.28
C HIS A 110 16.11 19.46 14.56
N GLN A 111 15.91 18.83 15.70
CA GLN A 111 16.27 19.38 17.00
C GLN A 111 17.60 18.76 17.46
N THR A 112 18.21 19.32 18.51
CA THR A 112 19.54 18.90 18.98
C THR A 112 19.56 17.44 19.41
N ASP A 113 18.48 16.97 20.04
CA ASP A 113 18.41 15.65 20.66
C ASP A 113 17.29 14.75 20.11
N GLN A 114 16.51 15.24 19.15
CA GLN A 114 15.41 14.45 18.58
C GLN A 114 14.97 14.95 17.21
N HIS A 115 14.37 14.03 16.43
CA HIS A 115 13.73 14.36 15.17
C HIS A 115 12.23 14.13 15.28
N GLU A 116 11.44 15.07 14.73
CA GLU A 116 9.99 14.98 14.67
C GLU A 116 9.51 15.03 13.22
N LEU A 117 8.68 14.05 12.85
CA LEU A 117 7.90 14.09 11.61
C LEU A 117 6.63 14.90 11.87
N TYR A 118 6.45 16.00 11.17
CA TYR A 118 5.20 16.75 11.14
C TYR A 118 4.45 16.44 9.85
N ILE A 119 3.21 16.01 9.99
CA ILE A 119 2.28 15.78 8.87
C ILE A 119 1.22 16.87 8.97
N ALA A 120 1.04 17.66 7.91
CA ALA A 120 0.04 18.72 7.88
C ALA A 120 -1.37 18.15 8.17
N ASN A 121 -2.08 18.79 9.08
CA ASN A 121 -3.39 18.41 9.60
C ASN A 121 -3.45 17.11 10.44
N ALA A 122 -2.32 16.45 10.72
CA ALA A 122 -2.27 15.27 11.58
C ALA A 122 -1.40 15.45 12.83
N GLY A 123 -0.43 16.38 12.82
CA GLY A 123 0.38 16.69 13.99
C GLY A 123 1.84 16.27 13.87
N LYS A 124 2.49 16.10 15.03
CA LYS A 124 3.89 15.79 15.17
C LYS A 124 4.09 14.39 15.79
N PHE A 125 5.08 13.67 15.28
CA PHE A 125 5.42 12.31 15.68
C PHE A 125 6.92 12.21 15.93
N ASN A 126 7.32 11.63 17.07
CA ASN A 126 8.72 11.31 17.31
C ASN A 126 9.14 10.17 16.38
N VAL A 127 10.29 10.34 15.70
CA VAL A 127 10.76 9.37 14.71
C VAL A 127 12.18 8.88 14.98
N GLU A 128 12.70 9.11 16.18
CA GLU A 128 14.09 8.78 16.54
C GLU A 128 14.39 7.28 16.46
N SER A 129 13.41 6.44 16.75
CA SER A 129 13.55 4.98 16.69
C SER A 129 13.68 4.38 15.28
N TYR A 130 13.44 5.18 14.24
CA TYR A 130 13.38 4.71 12.85
C TYR A 130 14.67 5.00 12.05
N PHE A 131 15.72 5.48 12.70
CA PHE A 131 16.99 5.79 12.06
C PHE A 131 17.86 4.56 11.86
N GLY A 132 18.62 4.61 10.77
CA GLY A 132 19.76 3.74 10.49
C GLY A 132 19.44 2.46 9.75
N TRP A 133 20.47 1.96 9.10
CA TRP A 133 20.40 0.72 8.33
C TRP A 133 20.06 -0.50 9.18
N LYS A 134 20.51 -0.55 10.44
CA LYS A 134 20.18 -1.64 11.37
C LYS A 134 18.69 -1.73 11.65
N TYR A 135 18.01 -0.57 11.70
CA TYR A 135 16.57 -0.56 11.83
C TYR A 135 15.89 -1.22 10.62
N LEU A 136 16.27 -0.79 9.41
CA LEU A 136 15.73 -1.40 8.19
C LEU A 136 16.02 -2.91 8.13
N GLU A 137 17.25 -3.32 8.39
CA GLU A 137 17.68 -4.74 8.41
C GLU A 137 16.82 -5.58 9.37
N SER A 138 16.58 -5.07 10.58
CA SER A 138 15.75 -5.77 11.57
C SER A 138 14.29 -5.96 11.09
N ARG A 139 13.74 -4.96 10.40
CA ARG A 139 12.35 -5.00 9.91
C ARG A 139 12.19 -5.85 8.67
N VAL A 140 13.16 -5.85 7.79
CA VAL A 140 13.16 -6.64 6.56
C VAL A 140 13.34 -8.13 6.88
N ASN A 141 14.27 -8.49 7.77
CA ASN A 141 14.54 -9.88 8.17
C ASN A 141 13.40 -10.52 8.98
N LEU A 142 12.57 -9.74 9.65
CA LEU A 142 11.38 -10.25 10.34
C LEU A 142 10.35 -10.84 9.35
N THR A 143 10.33 -10.34 8.13
CA THR A 143 9.39 -10.79 7.08
C THR A 143 9.78 -12.16 6.50
N GLU A 144 11.06 -12.55 6.55
CA GLU A 144 11.55 -13.84 6.02
C GLU A 144 11.25 -15.05 6.93
N ARG A 145 10.91 -14.84 8.21
CA ARG A 145 10.81 -15.89 9.22
C ARG A 145 9.40 -16.41 9.49
N THR A 146 8.40 -15.92 8.79
CA THR A 146 7.02 -16.37 9.02
C THR A 146 6.74 -17.56 8.10
N ASP A 147 6.66 -18.77 8.65
CA ASP A 147 6.02 -19.91 7.99
C ASP A 147 4.56 -19.52 7.72
N ILE A 148 4.25 -19.27 6.45
CA ILE A 148 2.95 -18.80 6.03
C ILE A 148 2.11 -20.00 5.64
N PRO A 149 0.90 -20.17 6.21
CA PRO A 149 -0.01 -21.21 5.79
C PRO A 149 -0.33 -21.14 4.29
N ASP A 150 -0.59 -22.28 3.70
CA ASP A 150 -1.15 -22.32 2.34
C ASP A 150 -2.62 -21.90 2.42
N PHE A 151 -2.90 -20.67 2.00
CA PHE A 151 -4.21 -20.04 2.16
C PHE A 151 -5.17 -20.45 1.04
N THR A 152 -6.39 -20.76 1.43
CA THR A 152 -7.52 -20.87 0.49
C THR A 152 -8.04 -19.48 0.11
N HIS A 153 -8.79 -19.40 -1.00
CA HIS A 153 -9.48 -18.19 -1.42
C HIS A 153 -10.31 -17.56 -0.27
N SER A 154 -11.15 -18.38 0.39
CA SER A 154 -12.03 -17.92 1.46
C SER A 154 -11.27 -17.40 2.68
N GLN A 155 -10.14 -18.00 3.02
CA GLN A 155 -9.29 -17.52 4.12
C GLN A 155 -8.71 -16.14 3.81
N VAL A 156 -8.18 -15.92 2.60
CA VAL A 156 -7.66 -14.63 2.18
C VAL A 156 -8.76 -13.58 2.13
N GLN A 157 -9.93 -13.93 1.57
CA GLN A 157 -11.10 -13.06 1.53
C GLN A 157 -11.55 -12.64 2.94
N THR A 158 -11.54 -13.58 3.89
CA THR A 158 -11.87 -13.32 5.30
C THR A 158 -10.84 -12.41 5.96
N LEU A 159 -9.55 -12.63 5.73
CA LEU A 159 -8.49 -11.78 6.28
C LEU A 159 -8.60 -10.33 5.78
N ILE A 160 -8.82 -10.13 4.48
CA ILE A 160 -8.99 -8.78 3.90
C ILE A 160 -10.26 -8.10 4.47
N GLY A 161 -11.36 -8.83 4.58
CA GLY A 161 -12.57 -8.31 5.21
C GLY A 161 -12.35 -7.92 6.67
N SER A 162 -11.61 -8.74 7.42
CA SER A 162 -11.25 -8.48 8.81
C SER A 162 -10.36 -7.24 8.97
N ILE A 163 -9.36 -7.08 8.12
CA ILE A 163 -8.52 -5.86 8.10
C ILE A 163 -9.40 -4.62 7.90
N GLY A 164 -10.30 -4.63 6.91
CA GLY A 164 -11.22 -3.53 6.67
C GLY A 164 -12.11 -3.21 7.87
N ASN A 165 -12.66 -4.24 8.51
CA ASN A 165 -13.50 -4.07 9.70
C ASN A 165 -12.72 -3.50 10.90
N ILE A 166 -11.50 -3.98 11.16
CA ILE A 166 -10.64 -3.48 12.25
C ILE A 166 -10.28 -1.99 12.00
N LYS A 167 -10.02 -1.62 10.75
CA LYS A 167 -9.77 -0.23 10.33
C LYS A 167 -11.02 0.67 10.38
N GLY A 168 -12.16 0.14 10.78
CA GLY A 168 -13.40 0.90 10.90
C GLY A 168 -14.16 1.12 9.59
N PHE A 169 -13.84 0.36 8.54
CA PHE A 169 -14.59 0.43 7.28
C PHE A 169 -15.79 -0.51 7.27
N ASP A 170 -16.78 -0.20 6.47
CA ASP A 170 -17.83 -1.12 6.10
C ASP A 170 -17.31 -2.06 5.02
N VAL A 171 -17.61 -3.36 5.16
CA VAL A 171 -17.06 -4.40 4.28
C VAL A 171 -18.19 -5.00 3.44
N TRP A 172 -17.99 -5.03 2.12
CA TRP A 172 -18.78 -5.81 1.20
C TRP A 172 -18.05 -7.06 0.78
N ILE A 173 -18.75 -8.18 0.79
CA ILE A 173 -18.35 -9.46 0.20
C ILE A 173 -19.58 -10.00 -0.52
N PRO A 174 -19.45 -10.60 -1.73
CA PRO A 174 -20.58 -11.16 -2.45
C PRO A 174 -21.40 -12.12 -1.57
N PRO A 175 -22.75 -12.01 -1.58
CA PRO A 175 -23.59 -12.83 -0.69
C PRO A 175 -23.35 -14.34 -0.79
N ILE A 176 -22.98 -14.83 -1.99
CA ILE A 176 -22.69 -16.23 -2.23
C ILE A 176 -21.46 -16.74 -1.49
N ASP A 177 -20.51 -15.86 -1.18
CA ASP A 177 -19.24 -16.22 -0.53
C ASP A 177 -19.30 -16.07 1.01
N ARG A 178 -20.29 -15.32 1.53
CA ARG A 178 -20.37 -15.04 2.98
C ARG A 178 -20.48 -16.30 3.85
N SER A 179 -21.14 -17.33 3.37
CA SER A 179 -21.24 -18.60 4.08
C SER A 179 -19.98 -19.45 4.06
N ARG A 180 -18.99 -19.08 3.22
CA ARG A 180 -17.71 -19.78 3.06
C ARG A 180 -16.56 -19.10 3.80
N LEU A 181 -16.80 -17.96 4.45
CA LEU A 181 -15.78 -17.22 5.19
C LEU A 181 -15.22 -18.09 6.31
N ASP A 182 -13.91 -18.04 6.51
CA ASP A 182 -13.19 -18.84 7.48
C ASP A 182 -12.78 -17.98 8.69
N TRP A 183 -13.45 -18.20 9.81
CA TRP A 183 -13.27 -17.45 11.05
C TRP A 183 -12.17 -17.99 11.97
N ASN A 184 -11.42 -19.03 11.56
CA ASN A 184 -10.43 -19.67 12.44
C ASN A 184 -9.30 -18.74 12.89
N MET A 185 -8.97 -17.73 12.07
CA MET A 185 -7.87 -16.80 12.34
C MET A 185 -8.32 -15.41 12.81
N THR A 186 -9.62 -15.11 12.71
CA THR A 186 -10.15 -13.78 12.96
C THR A 186 -11.52 -13.84 13.65
N SER A 187 -11.90 -12.74 14.31
CA SER A 187 -13.27 -12.59 14.82
C SER A 187 -14.25 -12.34 13.67
N GLU A 188 -15.47 -12.81 13.82
CA GLU A 188 -16.53 -12.53 12.85
C GLU A 188 -16.81 -11.03 12.73
N PHE A 189 -17.08 -10.58 11.52
CA PHE A 189 -17.55 -9.24 11.22
C PHE A 189 -18.81 -9.30 10.36
N LYS A 190 -19.56 -8.20 10.32
CA LYS A 190 -20.76 -8.08 9.49
C LYS A 190 -20.44 -7.40 8.17
N CYS A 191 -20.81 -8.05 7.07
CA CYS A 191 -20.82 -7.41 5.76
C CYS A 191 -22.03 -6.50 5.62
N ILE A 192 -21.89 -5.39 4.90
CA ILE A 192 -23.06 -4.56 4.49
C ILE A 192 -23.96 -5.38 3.56
N ALA A 193 -25.27 -5.15 3.70
CA ALA A 193 -26.27 -5.88 2.92
C ALA A 193 -26.25 -5.46 1.45
N GLU A 194 -26.05 -4.18 1.20
CA GLU A 194 -26.08 -3.57 -0.14
C GLU A 194 -24.92 -2.59 -0.33
N LEU A 195 -24.49 -2.47 -1.57
CA LEU A 195 -23.51 -1.46 -1.97
C LEU A 195 -24.20 -0.08 -2.07
N PRO A 196 -23.43 1.03 -1.91
CA PRO A 196 -24.00 2.37 -1.99
C PRO A 196 -24.69 2.64 -3.34
N SER A 197 -25.92 3.17 -3.30
CA SER A 197 -26.75 3.46 -4.48
C SER A 197 -26.11 4.42 -5.49
N ARG A 198 -25.15 5.24 -5.04
CA ARG A 198 -24.35 6.12 -5.90
C ARG A 198 -23.69 5.36 -7.07
N TYR A 199 -23.39 4.06 -6.89
CA TYR A 199 -22.70 3.22 -7.86
C TYR A 199 -23.64 2.28 -8.63
N GLU A 200 -24.92 2.62 -8.74
CA GLU A 200 -25.93 1.79 -9.41
C GLU A 200 -25.55 1.46 -10.86
N LYS A 201 -24.95 2.42 -11.59
CA LYS A 201 -24.52 2.23 -12.99
C LYS A 201 -23.47 1.14 -13.17
N ILE A 202 -22.63 0.92 -12.16
CA ILE A 202 -21.55 -0.07 -12.18
C ILE A 202 -21.84 -1.26 -11.23
N ASN A 203 -23.04 -1.30 -10.67
CA ASN A 203 -23.41 -2.28 -9.66
C ASN A 203 -23.26 -3.74 -10.14
N GLY A 204 -23.52 -3.99 -11.43
CA GLY A 204 -23.30 -5.31 -12.03
C GLY A 204 -21.84 -5.78 -11.96
N ILE A 205 -20.88 -4.84 -12.03
CA ILE A 205 -19.45 -5.15 -11.97
C ILE A 205 -18.98 -5.25 -10.52
N ILE A 206 -19.30 -4.23 -9.69
CA ILE A 206 -18.78 -4.15 -8.32
C ILE A 206 -19.31 -5.27 -7.42
N ARG A 207 -20.51 -5.80 -7.69
CA ARG A 207 -21.07 -6.92 -6.91
C ARG A 207 -20.28 -8.23 -7.03
N GLU A 208 -19.50 -8.39 -8.07
CA GLU A 208 -18.68 -9.57 -8.34
C GLU A 208 -17.28 -9.48 -7.73
N ILE A 209 -16.89 -8.32 -7.19
CA ILE A 209 -15.58 -8.12 -6.58
C ILE A 209 -15.54 -8.81 -5.23
N ASP A 210 -14.48 -9.58 -4.99
CA ASP A 210 -14.35 -10.46 -3.83
C ASP A 210 -14.44 -9.72 -2.49
N VAL A 211 -13.77 -8.56 -2.34
CA VAL A 211 -13.87 -7.72 -1.14
C VAL A 211 -13.83 -6.24 -1.52
N ILE A 212 -14.76 -5.46 -0.97
CA ILE A 212 -14.77 -4.00 -1.11
C ILE A 212 -14.79 -3.36 0.28
N TRP A 213 -13.95 -2.36 0.49
CA TRP A 213 -14.01 -1.48 1.65
C TRP A 213 -14.73 -0.18 1.32
N VAL A 214 -15.71 0.13 2.12
CA VAL A 214 -16.54 1.34 2.00
C VAL A 214 -16.26 2.21 3.22
N LYS A 215 -16.10 3.51 3.03
CA LYS A 215 -15.92 4.45 4.14
C LYS A 215 -17.20 4.48 4.99
N ARG A 216 -17.07 4.16 6.28
CA ARG A 216 -18.22 4.16 7.21
C ARG A 216 -18.88 5.54 7.28
N GLY A 217 -20.20 5.57 7.19
CA GLY A 217 -20.97 6.81 7.19
C GLY A 217 -20.87 7.63 5.90
N SER A 218 -20.27 7.07 4.85
CA SER A 218 -20.14 7.67 3.52
C SER A 218 -20.49 6.65 2.45
N SER A 219 -20.64 7.09 1.21
CA SER A 219 -20.80 6.21 0.05
C SER A 219 -19.49 5.97 -0.70
N ASP A 220 -18.34 6.36 -0.15
CA ASP A 220 -17.07 6.29 -0.87
C ASP A 220 -16.47 4.89 -0.80
N LEU A 221 -16.16 4.31 -1.97
CA LEU A 221 -15.41 3.07 -2.09
C LEU A 221 -13.91 3.39 -1.91
N LEU A 222 -13.27 2.74 -0.93
CA LEU A 222 -11.88 3.01 -0.57
C LEU A 222 -10.90 2.05 -1.24
N ALA A 223 -11.25 0.75 -1.23
CA ALA A 223 -10.40 -0.29 -1.78
C ALA A 223 -11.24 -1.46 -2.32
N MET A 224 -10.71 -2.12 -3.34
CA MET A 224 -11.30 -3.27 -3.99
C MET A 224 -10.24 -4.34 -4.20
N PHE A 225 -10.57 -5.57 -3.87
CA PHE A 225 -9.65 -6.69 -3.87
C PHE A 225 -10.24 -7.87 -4.63
N GLU A 226 -9.45 -8.45 -5.51
CA GLU A 226 -9.73 -9.70 -6.21
C GLU A 226 -8.74 -10.76 -5.77
N VAL A 227 -9.24 -11.87 -5.27
CA VAL A 227 -8.43 -13.00 -4.76
C VAL A 227 -8.35 -14.07 -5.85
N GLU A 228 -7.27 -14.05 -6.58
CA GLU A 228 -7.07 -14.92 -7.75
C GLU A 228 -6.26 -16.17 -7.38
N HIS A 229 -6.91 -17.15 -6.76
CA HIS A 229 -6.27 -18.39 -6.31
C HIS A 229 -5.94 -19.33 -7.49
N SER A 230 -6.93 -19.74 -8.25
CA SER A 230 -6.80 -20.61 -9.43
C SER A 230 -7.36 -20.03 -10.72
N THR A 231 -8.14 -18.96 -10.60
CA THR A 231 -8.78 -18.26 -11.69
C THR A 231 -7.80 -17.40 -12.49
N PRO A 232 -8.12 -17.04 -13.75
CA PRO A 232 -7.25 -16.18 -14.54
C PRO A 232 -7.15 -14.77 -13.96
N ILE A 233 -5.96 -14.32 -13.59
CA ILE A 233 -5.70 -12.92 -13.14
C ILE A 233 -6.30 -11.87 -14.08
N TYR A 234 -6.44 -12.22 -15.36
CA TYR A 234 -7.01 -11.36 -16.37
C TYR A 234 -8.46 -10.97 -16.10
N SER A 235 -9.27 -11.84 -15.49
CA SER A 235 -10.69 -11.54 -15.17
C SER A 235 -10.84 -10.44 -14.11
N GLY A 236 -10.08 -10.50 -13.03
CA GLY A 236 -10.04 -9.45 -12.02
C GLY A 236 -9.54 -8.12 -12.57
N LEU A 237 -8.49 -8.17 -13.40
CA LEU A 237 -7.98 -6.97 -14.07
C LEU A 237 -9.00 -6.36 -15.04
N LEU A 238 -9.78 -7.17 -15.76
CA LEU A 238 -10.86 -6.66 -16.62
C LEU A 238 -11.94 -5.96 -15.81
N ARG A 239 -12.42 -6.58 -14.72
CA ARG A 239 -13.43 -5.94 -13.84
C ARG A 239 -12.95 -4.57 -13.35
N PHE A 240 -11.71 -4.47 -12.87
CA PHE A 240 -11.13 -3.19 -12.45
C PHE A 240 -11.01 -2.19 -13.60
N ASN A 241 -10.63 -2.66 -14.79
CA ASN A 241 -10.52 -1.81 -15.97
C ASN A 241 -11.87 -1.25 -16.41
N ASP A 242 -12.88 -2.11 -16.49
CA ASP A 242 -14.22 -1.72 -16.88
C ASP A 242 -14.82 -0.72 -15.88
N LEU A 243 -14.58 -0.96 -14.61
CA LEU A 243 -14.95 -0.06 -13.51
C LEU A 243 -14.32 1.33 -13.67
N TYR A 244 -13.03 1.37 -13.89
CA TYR A 244 -12.28 2.61 -14.04
C TYR A 244 -12.65 3.37 -15.32
N LEU A 245 -13.00 2.68 -16.41
CA LEU A 245 -13.46 3.30 -17.65
C LEU A 245 -14.85 3.95 -17.51
N VAL A 246 -15.74 3.35 -16.70
CA VAL A 246 -17.09 3.89 -16.47
C VAL A 246 -17.08 4.99 -15.40
N GLU A 247 -16.23 4.86 -14.38
CA GLU A 247 -16.08 5.82 -13.27
C GLU A 247 -14.62 6.29 -13.12
N PRO A 248 -14.11 7.13 -14.04
CA PRO A 248 -12.69 7.56 -14.03
C PRO A 248 -12.30 8.39 -12.79
N HIS A 249 -13.28 8.91 -12.06
CA HIS A 249 -13.09 9.69 -10.85
C HIS A 249 -13.10 8.84 -9.57
N LEU A 250 -13.26 7.53 -9.71
CA LEU A 250 -13.22 6.61 -8.58
C LEU A 250 -11.82 6.62 -7.95
N LYS A 251 -11.77 6.96 -6.67
CA LYS A 251 -10.50 7.06 -5.91
C LYS A 251 -10.14 5.77 -5.19
N ALA A 252 -10.88 4.68 -5.41
CA ALA A 252 -10.61 3.40 -4.80
C ALA A 252 -9.26 2.82 -5.25
N ARG A 253 -8.61 2.07 -4.36
CA ARG A 253 -7.47 1.23 -4.69
C ARG A 253 -7.93 -0.05 -5.33
N PHE A 254 -7.14 -0.58 -6.25
CA PHE A 254 -7.34 -1.90 -6.82
C PHE A 254 -6.18 -2.82 -6.43
N SER A 255 -6.47 -4.03 -6.00
CA SER A 255 -5.45 -5.01 -5.67
C SER A 255 -5.85 -6.40 -6.15
N ILE A 256 -4.96 -7.03 -6.91
CA ILE A 256 -5.03 -8.46 -7.19
C ILE A 256 -4.22 -9.17 -6.10
N ILE A 257 -4.83 -10.16 -5.46
CA ILE A 257 -4.21 -10.94 -4.39
C ILE A 257 -4.03 -12.37 -4.89
N SER A 258 -2.81 -12.89 -4.81
CA SER A 258 -2.53 -14.26 -5.23
C SER A 258 -1.27 -14.81 -4.55
N ASN A 259 -0.89 -16.06 -4.87
CA ASN A 259 0.39 -16.59 -4.42
C ASN A 259 1.57 -15.93 -5.20
N ASP A 260 2.76 -16.06 -4.66
CA ASP A 260 4.00 -15.47 -5.20
C ASP A 260 4.33 -15.98 -6.62
N LEU A 261 4.05 -17.26 -6.90
CA LEU A 261 4.29 -17.89 -8.21
C LEU A 261 3.53 -17.20 -9.36
N ARG A 262 2.43 -16.52 -9.04
CA ARG A 262 1.58 -15.83 -10.02
C ARG A 262 1.94 -14.37 -10.24
N LYS A 263 2.90 -13.81 -9.49
CA LYS A 263 3.36 -12.42 -9.64
C LYS A 263 3.88 -12.14 -11.06
N GLY A 264 4.65 -13.07 -11.64
CA GLY A 264 5.11 -12.96 -13.03
C GLY A 264 3.96 -12.89 -14.04
N LEU A 265 2.92 -13.70 -13.82
CA LEU A 265 1.71 -13.67 -14.65
C LEU A 265 0.96 -12.34 -14.51
N PHE A 266 0.79 -11.84 -13.28
CA PHE A 266 0.19 -10.52 -13.06
C PHE A 266 0.95 -9.43 -13.82
N LEU A 267 2.27 -9.36 -13.67
CA LEU A 267 3.09 -8.37 -14.38
C LEU A 267 2.95 -8.47 -15.91
N LYS A 268 2.86 -9.67 -16.44
CA LYS A 268 2.63 -9.89 -17.88
C LYS A 268 1.25 -9.39 -18.30
N GLN A 269 0.22 -9.63 -17.51
CA GLN A 269 -1.15 -9.26 -17.86
C GLN A 269 -1.41 -7.75 -17.69
N ILE A 270 -1.00 -7.15 -16.56
CA ILE A 270 -1.24 -5.72 -16.28
C ILE A 270 -0.52 -4.80 -17.29
N ASN A 271 0.58 -5.27 -17.87
CA ASN A 271 1.33 -4.53 -18.90
C ASN A 271 0.79 -4.70 -20.33
N ARG A 272 -0.36 -5.33 -20.53
CA ARG A 272 -1.00 -5.39 -21.85
C ARG A 272 -1.44 -3.99 -22.29
N PRO A 273 -1.42 -3.70 -23.61
CA PRO A 273 -1.82 -2.40 -24.14
C PRO A 273 -3.19 -1.91 -23.63
N THR A 274 -4.15 -2.80 -23.46
CA THR A 274 -5.49 -2.49 -22.93
C THR A 274 -5.42 -1.80 -21.56
N PHE A 275 -4.64 -2.35 -20.62
CA PHE A 275 -4.52 -1.82 -19.26
C PHE A 275 -3.55 -0.65 -19.16
N GLN A 276 -2.56 -0.60 -20.05
CA GLN A 276 -1.65 0.54 -20.14
C GLN A 276 -2.38 1.79 -20.67
N SER A 277 -3.19 1.64 -21.72
CA SER A 277 -3.92 2.75 -22.31
C SER A 277 -4.98 3.34 -21.39
N SER A 278 -5.62 2.53 -20.53
CA SER A 278 -6.57 3.01 -19.53
C SER A 278 -5.88 3.63 -18.30
N GLY A 279 -4.60 3.34 -18.05
CA GLY A 279 -3.88 3.77 -16.84
C GLY A 279 -4.05 2.83 -15.64
N LEU A 280 -4.71 1.67 -15.79
CA LEU A 280 -4.91 0.69 -14.71
C LEU A 280 -3.58 0.21 -14.10
N THR A 281 -2.51 0.15 -14.89
CA THR A 281 -1.16 -0.18 -14.43
C THR A 281 -0.67 0.70 -13.27
N GLN A 282 -1.23 1.90 -13.12
CA GLN A 282 -0.86 2.86 -12.07
C GLN A 282 -1.74 2.74 -10.83
N LEU A 283 -2.88 2.08 -10.96
CA LEU A 283 -3.92 2.01 -9.94
C LEU A 283 -4.03 0.65 -9.27
N CYS A 284 -3.56 -0.41 -9.95
CA CYS A 284 -3.71 -1.79 -9.48
C CYS A 284 -2.40 -2.35 -8.93
N ASN A 285 -2.44 -2.83 -7.69
CA ASN A 285 -1.32 -3.47 -7.00
C ASN A 285 -1.45 -5.00 -7.06
N PHE A 286 -0.33 -5.69 -6.84
CA PHE A 286 -0.28 -7.11 -6.55
C PHE A 286 0.13 -7.31 -5.10
N LEU A 287 -0.68 -8.02 -4.33
CA LEU A 287 -0.39 -8.45 -2.97
C LEU A 287 -0.22 -9.97 -2.95
N GLU A 288 0.83 -10.45 -2.32
CA GLU A 288 1.01 -11.86 -2.06
C GLU A 288 0.21 -12.26 -0.80
N TYR A 289 -0.14 -13.54 -0.66
CA TYR A 289 -0.84 -14.02 0.54
C TYR A 289 -0.08 -13.70 1.83
N LYS A 290 1.26 -13.76 1.79
CA LYS A 290 2.10 -13.37 2.92
C LYS A 290 1.97 -11.89 3.29
N ASP A 291 1.75 -11.02 2.29
CA ASP A 291 1.55 -9.59 2.54
C ASP A 291 0.24 -9.36 3.28
N VAL A 292 -0.83 -10.03 2.85
CA VAL A 292 -2.14 -9.98 3.49
C VAL A 292 -2.06 -10.49 4.93
N TYR A 293 -1.41 -11.63 5.16
CA TYR A 293 -1.23 -12.21 6.48
C TYR A 293 -0.43 -11.29 7.41
N SER A 294 0.68 -10.75 6.92
CA SER A 294 1.50 -9.80 7.67
C SER A 294 0.75 -8.50 7.94
N TRP A 295 -0.04 -8.03 6.98
CA TRP A 295 -0.90 -6.84 7.15
C TRP A 295 -1.94 -7.07 8.25
N PHE A 296 -2.64 -8.21 8.21
CA PHE A 296 -3.58 -8.59 9.26
C PHE A 296 -2.92 -8.62 10.65
N GLY A 297 -1.73 -9.24 10.77
CA GLY A 297 -0.97 -9.28 12.02
C GLY A 297 -0.66 -7.89 12.58
N ARG A 298 -0.26 -6.95 11.70
CA ARG A 298 0.03 -5.55 12.10
C ARG A 298 -1.22 -4.77 12.51
N THR A 299 -2.35 -5.05 11.87
CA THR A 299 -3.61 -4.33 12.13
C THR A 299 -4.25 -4.79 13.45
N LYS A 300 -3.90 -5.98 13.94
CA LYS A 300 -4.44 -6.57 15.17
C LYS A 300 -3.74 -6.06 16.44
N ASN A 301 -2.53 -5.53 16.31
CA ASN A 301 -1.70 -4.98 17.39
C ASN A 301 -1.85 -3.46 17.49
#